data_9634517acb792576904181882b0ef29b
#
_entry.id   9634517acb792576904181882b0ef29b
#
_cell.length_a   1.000
_cell.length_b   1.000
_cell.length_c   1.000
_cell.angle_alpha   90.00
_cell.angle_beta   90.00
_cell.angle_gamma   90.00
#
_symmetry.space_group_name_H-M   'P 1'
#
loop_
_entity.id
_entity.type
_entity.pdbx_description
1 polymer ?
#
loop_
_entity_poly.entity_id
_entity_poly.type
_entity_poly.pdbx_seq_one_letter_code
_entity_poly.pdbx_strand_id
1 'polypeptide(L)'
;MRNIELIPYESLDELGELYPDAVAYIVSIFPNYHGKIYKFLDLDEFASYELTEGSYKDVINFDSPGVRPINLESTIDFYELGRNILDAGLINVTYYKGCVYVLPDLK
;
A
#
# COMPACT_ATOMS: atom_id res chain seq x y z
N MET A 1 6.72 9.18 11.75
CA MET A 1 5.86 8.25 11.02
C MET A 1 6.03 6.84 11.57
N ARG A 2 4.98 6.05 11.47
CA ARG A 2 5.05 4.67 11.97
C ARG A 2 6.05 3.85 11.18
N ASN A 3 6.87 3.05 11.87
CA ASN A 3 7.63 2.01 11.22
C ASN A 3 6.67 0.87 10.91
N ILE A 4 6.48 0.61 9.63
CA ILE A 4 5.61 -0.46 9.18
C ILE A 4 6.50 -1.64 8.81
N GLU A 5 6.47 -2.68 9.62
CA GLU A 5 7.16 -3.91 9.30
C GLU A 5 6.32 -4.67 8.29
N LEU A 6 6.81 -4.72 7.06
CA LEU A 6 6.06 -5.29 5.96
C LEU A 6 6.54 -6.71 5.66
N ILE A 7 5.73 -7.68 6.06
CA ILE A 7 5.99 -9.09 5.81
C ILE A 7 5.03 -9.56 4.71
N PRO A 8 5.56 -9.97 3.56
CA PRO A 8 4.70 -10.41 2.47
C PRO A 8 4.10 -11.79 2.71
N TYR A 9 2.92 -12.00 2.16
CA TYR A 9 2.41 -13.35 1.93
C TYR A 9 3.08 -13.87 0.65
N GLU A 10 3.69 -15.03 0.72
CA GLU A 10 4.50 -15.55 -0.38
C GLU A 10 3.65 -16.00 -1.59
N SER A 11 2.37 -16.27 -1.36
CA SER A 11 1.46 -16.70 -2.42
C SER A 11 0.02 -16.44 -2.03
N LEU A 12 -0.88 -16.57 -3.02
CA LEU A 12 -2.32 -16.52 -2.76
C LEU A 12 -2.77 -17.63 -1.81
N ASP A 13 -2.13 -18.80 -1.88
CA ASP A 13 -2.48 -19.90 -0.99
C ASP A 13 -2.19 -19.55 0.47
N GLU A 14 -1.05 -18.93 0.74
CA GLU A 14 -0.70 -18.49 2.08
C GLU A 14 -1.68 -17.44 2.61
N LEU A 15 -2.01 -16.46 1.78
CA LEU A 15 -3.00 -15.44 2.14
C LEU A 15 -4.37 -16.07 2.39
N GLY A 16 -4.74 -17.06 1.59
CA GLY A 16 -6.03 -17.73 1.68
C GLY A 16 -6.24 -18.54 2.94
N GLU A 17 -5.18 -18.95 3.62
CA GLU A 17 -5.29 -19.65 4.91
C GLU A 17 -5.94 -18.76 5.97
N LEU A 18 -5.69 -17.45 5.90
CA LEU A 18 -6.22 -16.49 6.86
C LEU A 18 -7.38 -15.66 6.28
N TYR A 19 -7.34 -15.37 5.00
CA TYR A 19 -8.29 -14.44 4.35
C TYR A 19 -8.81 -15.02 3.03
N PRO A 20 -9.61 -16.12 3.08
CA PRO A 20 -10.07 -16.76 1.85
C PRO A 20 -10.97 -15.85 1.00
N ASP A 21 -11.76 -14.98 1.63
CA ASP A 21 -12.63 -14.06 0.90
C ASP A 21 -11.81 -13.04 0.11
N ALA A 22 -10.71 -12.55 0.69
CA ALA A 22 -9.82 -11.61 0.01
C ALA A 22 -9.16 -12.27 -1.20
N VAL A 23 -8.72 -13.52 -1.06
CA VAL A 23 -8.14 -14.26 -2.18
C VAL A 23 -9.15 -14.45 -3.29
N ALA A 24 -10.39 -14.81 -2.96
CA ALA A 24 -11.45 -14.95 -3.97
C ALA A 24 -11.65 -13.64 -4.74
N TYR A 25 -11.63 -12.51 -4.04
CA TYR A 25 -11.75 -11.20 -4.67
C TYR A 25 -10.55 -10.90 -5.59
N ILE A 26 -9.34 -11.14 -5.10
CA ILE A 26 -8.12 -10.89 -5.89
C ILE A 26 -8.12 -11.75 -7.16
N VAL A 27 -8.48 -13.02 -7.04
CA VAL A 27 -8.53 -13.94 -8.19
C VAL A 27 -9.58 -13.49 -9.20
N SER A 28 -10.69 -12.91 -8.74
CA SER A 28 -11.73 -12.41 -9.65
C SER A 28 -11.23 -11.26 -10.52
N ILE A 29 -10.26 -10.48 -10.04
CA ILE A 29 -9.70 -9.34 -10.77
C ILE A 29 -8.42 -9.74 -11.52
N PHE A 30 -7.58 -10.55 -10.88
CA PHE A 30 -6.28 -10.96 -11.41
C PHE A 30 -6.17 -12.49 -11.39
N PRO A 31 -6.88 -13.19 -12.29
CA PRO A 31 -7.04 -14.65 -12.20
C PRO A 31 -5.74 -15.45 -12.35
N ASN A 32 -4.72 -14.86 -12.95
CA ASN A 32 -3.45 -15.55 -13.22
C ASN A 32 -2.30 -15.01 -12.36
N TYR A 33 -2.61 -14.28 -11.29
CA TYR A 33 -1.55 -13.71 -10.47
C TYR A 33 -0.79 -14.81 -9.73
N HIS A 34 0.54 -14.75 -9.84
CA HIS A 34 1.47 -15.56 -9.07
C HIS A 34 2.53 -14.63 -8.49
N GLY A 35 2.75 -14.72 -7.19
CA GLY A 35 3.76 -13.90 -6.54
C GLY A 35 3.36 -13.48 -5.16
N LYS A 36 4.16 -12.58 -4.60
CA LYS A 36 3.97 -12.09 -3.25
C LYS A 36 2.82 -11.10 -3.17
N ILE A 37 2.24 -11.00 -1.98
CA ILE A 37 1.16 -10.05 -1.71
C ILE A 37 1.47 -9.34 -0.40
N TYR A 38 1.44 -8.00 -0.43
CA TYR A 38 1.56 -7.21 0.78
C TYR A 38 0.18 -6.72 1.19
N LYS A 39 -0.16 -6.91 2.47
CA LYS A 39 -1.45 -6.48 2.99
C LYS A 39 -1.27 -5.32 3.96
N PHE A 40 -2.02 -4.25 3.74
CA PHE A 40 -2.12 -3.12 4.66
C PHE A 40 -3.50 -3.11 5.30
N LEU A 41 -3.56 -2.79 6.58
CA LEU A 41 -4.80 -2.86 7.35
C LEU A 41 -5.80 -1.78 6.97
N ASP A 42 -5.32 -0.64 6.48
CA ASP A 42 -6.16 0.47 6.05
C ASP A 42 -5.42 1.35 5.04
N LEU A 43 -6.13 2.35 4.52
CA LEU A 43 -5.55 3.29 3.57
C LEU A 43 -4.48 4.18 4.19
N ASP A 44 -4.61 4.51 5.46
CA ASP A 44 -3.64 5.34 6.16
C ASP A 44 -2.29 4.64 6.25
N GLU A 45 -2.28 3.35 6.61
CA GLU A 45 -1.07 2.54 6.68
C GLU A 45 -0.42 2.40 5.30
N PHE A 46 -1.23 2.11 4.29
CA PHE A 46 -0.76 2.00 2.91
C PHE A 46 -0.12 3.31 2.44
N ALA A 47 -0.79 4.44 2.63
CA ALA A 47 -0.27 5.73 2.20
C ALA A 47 1.01 6.10 2.95
N SER A 48 1.06 5.84 4.25
CA SER A 48 2.25 6.10 5.06
C SER A 48 3.45 5.32 4.55
N TYR A 49 3.26 4.04 4.25
CA TYR A 49 4.33 3.21 3.69
C TYR A 49 4.79 3.73 2.32
N GLU A 50 3.85 4.00 1.42
CA GLU A 50 4.19 4.44 0.06
C GLU A 50 4.95 5.76 0.06
N LEU A 51 4.63 6.64 0.99
CA LEU A 51 5.28 7.94 1.11
C LEU A 51 6.69 7.85 1.69
N THR A 52 6.92 6.93 2.63
CA THR A 52 8.18 6.86 3.37
C THR A 52 9.15 5.83 2.81
N GLU A 53 8.68 4.69 2.34
CA GLU A 53 9.52 3.57 1.92
C GLU A 53 9.11 2.97 0.58
N GLY A 54 7.97 3.34 0.06
CA GLY A 54 7.43 2.76 -1.17
C GLY A 54 7.69 3.59 -2.40
N SER A 55 6.77 3.46 -3.36
CA SER A 55 6.89 4.04 -4.69
C SER A 55 6.90 5.57 -4.71
N TYR A 56 6.37 6.19 -3.68
CA TYR A 56 6.23 7.64 -3.59
C TYR A 56 7.23 8.31 -2.65
N LYS A 57 8.22 7.57 -2.16
CA LYS A 57 9.15 8.09 -1.15
C LYS A 57 9.95 9.31 -1.62
N ASP A 58 10.20 9.43 -2.91
CA ASP A 58 10.98 10.51 -3.47
C ASP A 58 10.13 11.62 -4.11
N VAL A 59 8.82 11.49 -4.01
CA VAL A 59 7.89 12.46 -4.60
C VAL A 59 7.80 13.73 -3.75
N ILE A 60 7.87 13.57 -2.43
CA ILE A 60 7.84 14.69 -1.50
C ILE A 60 9.21 14.82 -0.84
N ASN A 61 9.84 15.99 -0.98
CA ASN A 61 11.12 16.26 -0.36
C ASN A 61 10.89 16.91 1.01
N PHE A 62 11.07 16.13 2.07
CA PHE A 62 10.91 16.60 3.43
C PHE A 62 12.13 17.39 3.93
N ASP A 63 13.28 17.26 3.27
CA ASP A 63 14.55 17.81 3.72
C ASP A 63 15.07 18.91 2.80
N SER A 64 14.18 19.67 2.17
CA SER A 64 14.58 20.76 1.27
C SER A 64 15.42 21.80 2.01
N PRO A 65 16.62 22.15 1.51
CA PRO A 65 17.44 23.19 2.13
C PRO A 65 16.69 24.52 2.20
N GLY A 66 16.81 25.20 3.34
CA GLY A 66 16.17 26.48 3.55
C GLY A 66 14.71 26.42 3.97
N VAL A 67 14.14 25.22 4.01
CA VAL A 67 12.77 25.04 4.49
C VAL A 67 12.79 24.81 5.98
N ARG A 68 11.91 25.53 6.67
CA ARG A 68 11.79 25.40 8.09
C ARG A 68 11.21 24.02 8.45
N PRO A 69 11.79 23.29 9.42
CA PRO A 69 11.26 21.99 9.83
C PRO A 69 9.81 22.12 10.31
N ILE A 70 8.95 21.30 9.76
CA ILE A 70 7.56 21.18 10.20
C ILE A 70 7.21 19.72 10.35
N ASN A 71 6.24 19.44 11.20
CA ASN A 71 5.72 18.08 11.34
C ASN A 71 4.73 17.79 10.21
N LEU A 72 5.25 17.36 9.08
CA LEU A 72 4.42 17.06 7.91
C LEU A 72 3.46 15.90 8.18
N GLU A 73 3.85 14.96 9.04
CA GLU A 73 2.99 13.83 9.38
C GLU A 73 1.66 14.28 9.97
N SER A 74 1.68 15.31 10.81
CA SER A 74 0.44 15.82 11.42
C SER A 74 -0.41 16.64 10.47
N THR A 75 0.14 17.05 9.32
CA THR A 75 -0.58 17.85 8.33
C THR A 75 -1.08 17.04 7.14
N ILE A 76 -0.67 15.78 7.00
CA ILE A 76 -1.08 14.92 5.90
C ILE A 76 -2.31 14.11 6.31
N ASP A 77 -3.36 14.18 5.48
CA ASP A 77 -4.47 13.26 5.55
C ASP A 77 -4.09 11.99 4.81
N PHE A 78 -3.62 11.00 5.54
CA PHE A 78 -3.15 9.74 4.95
C PHE A 78 -4.26 8.93 4.30
N TYR A 79 -5.49 9.04 4.79
CA TYR A 79 -6.62 8.39 4.15
C TYR A 79 -6.84 8.94 2.74
N GLU A 80 -6.89 10.26 2.62
CA GLU A 80 -7.08 10.92 1.33
C GLU A 80 -5.91 10.66 0.40
N LEU A 81 -4.67 10.68 0.94
CA LEU A 81 -3.49 10.35 0.16
C LEU A 81 -3.58 8.91 -0.37
N GLY A 82 -3.98 7.97 0.46
CA GLY A 82 -4.15 6.58 0.05
C GLY A 82 -5.16 6.42 -1.09
N ARG A 83 -6.28 7.13 -1.01
CA ARG A 83 -7.27 7.12 -2.07
C ARG A 83 -6.70 7.69 -3.38
N ASN A 84 -5.96 8.77 -3.30
CA ASN A 84 -5.36 9.38 -4.47
C ASN A 84 -4.32 8.46 -5.12
N ILE A 85 -3.54 7.72 -4.33
CA ILE A 85 -2.58 6.75 -4.85
C ILE A 85 -3.32 5.63 -5.59
N LEU A 86 -4.40 5.11 -5.01
CA LEU A 86 -5.22 4.08 -5.67
C LEU A 86 -5.80 4.59 -7.00
N ASP A 87 -6.34 5.80 -6.99
CA ASP A 87 -6.99 6.38 -8.16
C ASP A 87 -5.99 6.69 -9.28
N ALA A 88 -4.73 6.97 -8.92
CA ALA A 88 -3.69 7.24 -9.92
C ALA A 88 -3.32 6.01 -10.75
N GLY A 89 -3.53 4.81 -10.21
CA GLY A 89 -3.30 3.56 -10.93
C GLY A 89 -1.84 3.28 -11.31
N LEU A 90 -0.89 3.90 -10.60
CA LEU A 90 0.54 3.76 -10.92
C LEU A 90 1.18 2.51 -10.32
N ILE A 91 0.52 1.86 -9.39
CA ILE A 91 1.00 0.63 -8.75
C ILE A 91 -0.09 -0.43 -8.77
N ASN A 92 0.32 -1.68 -8.76
CA ASN A 92 -0.61 -2.81 -8.81
C ASN A 92 -1.18 -3.09 -7.42
N VAL A 93 -2.38 -2.62 -7.18
CA VAL A 93 -3.00 -2.64 -5.87
C VAL A 93 -4.51 -2.85 -6.01
N THR A 94 -5.10 -3.51 -5.03
CA THR A 94 -6.56 -3.62 -4.93
C THR A 94 -7.02 -3.34 -3.50
N TYR A 95 -8.25 -2.86 -3.38
CA TYR A 95 -8.85 -2.49 -2.11
C TYR A 95 -10.03 -3.41 -1.83
N TYR A 96 -10.03 -4.04 -0.66
CA TYR A 96 -11.09 -4.99 -0.30
C TYR A 96 -11.40 -4.89 1.19
N LYS A 97 -12.65 -4.55 1.51
CA LYS A 97 -13.17 -4.47 2.89
C LYS A 97 -12.26 -3.68 3.85
N GLY A 98 -11.80 -2.52 3.40
CA GLY A 98 -10.97 -1.64 4.20
C GLY A 98 -9.49 -1.93 4.16
N CYS A 99 -9.08 -3.08 3.63
CA CYS A 99 -7.67 -3.47 3.51
C CYS A 99 -7.15 -3.21 2.10
N VAL A 100 -5.86 -2.91 2.01
CA VAL A 100 -5.19 -2.69 0.73
C VAL A 100 -4.21 -3.83 0.48
N TYR A 101 -4.28 -4.43 -0.71
CA TYR A 101 -3.40 -5.52 -1.12
C TYR A 101 -2.56 -5.08 -2.29
N VAL A 102 -1.23 -5.11 -2.13
CA VAL A 102 -0.28 -4.75 -3.18
C VAL A 102 0.28 -6.02 -3.80
N LEU A 103 0.27 -6.06 -5.14
CA LEU A 103 0.71 -7.22 -5.93
C LEU A 103 1.95 -6.82 -6.74
N PRO A 104 3.15 -6.88 -6.13
CA PRO A 104 4.36 -6.35 -6.78
C PRO A 104 4.78 -7.11 -8.02
N ASP A 105 4.41 -8.39 -8.12
CA ASP A 105 4.81 -9.25 -9.24
C ASP A 105 3.79 -9.29 -10.39
N LEU A 106 2.78 -8.44 -10.33
CA LEU A 106 1.79 -8.34 -11.40
C LEU A 106 2.42 -7.68 -12.62
N LYS A 107 2.27 -8.34 -13.76
CA LYS A 107 2.80 -7.85 -15.03
C LYS A 107 1.68 -7.38 -15.95
#